data_f91b10c90062d1f19521f352b253a566
#
_entry.id   f91b10c90062d1f19521f352b253a566
#
_cell.length_a   1.000
_cell.length_b   1.000
_cell.length_c   1.000
_cell.angle_alpha   90.00
_cell.angle_beta   90.00
_cell.angle_gamma   90.00
#
_symmetry.space_group_name_H-M   'P 1'
#
loop_
_entity.id
_entity.type
_entity.pdbx_description
1 polymer ?
#
loop_
_entity_poly.entity_id
_entity_poly.type
_entity_poly.pdbx_seq_one_letter_code
_entity_poly.pdbx_strand_id
1 'polypeptide(L)'
;MKKIGIGYEDYKRFIDEDMYYVDKTMLINDVINKGGEVTLFTRPRRFGKSLALSMLRTFFELEYDRDGNPVDKKRYFEGKRIMGTSNEILSMMGKYPVINLSLKSAKQPNFREAALQLRDEIVSEFNRHIYVKDSDALTEEEAKLFNELSVTKKRDELRNEKDFREEIGRYATALKTLSACLKIGRAHV
;
A
#
# COMPACT_ATOMS: atom_id res chain seq x y z
N MET A 1 24.57 -2.35 21.45
CA MET A 1 24.90 -1.71 20.16
C MET A 1 23.83 -2.13 19.16
N LYS A 2 23.13 -1.18 18.52
CA LYS A 2 22.08 -1.52 17.53
C LYS A 2 22.68 -2.17 16.30
N LYS A 3 21.97 -3.15 15.72
CA LYS A 3 22.40 -3.86 14.50
C LYS A 3 22.15 -2.98 13.28
N ILE A 4 22.99 -3.12 12.27
CA ILE A 4 22.79 -2.45 10.98
C ILE A 4 21.88 -3.32 10.11
N GLY A 5 20.70 -2.80 9.76
CA GLY A 5 19.74 -3.49 8.90
C GLY A 5 20.10 -3.35 7.42
N ILE A 6 20.72 -4.40 6.84
CA ILE A 6 21.04 -4.45 5.41
C ILE A 6 19.91 -5.18 4.68
N GLY A 7 19.36 -4.58 3.61
CA GLY A 7 18.33 -5.20 2.78
C GLY A 7 16.90 -5.15 3.32
N TYR A 8 16.66 -4.45 4.43
CA TYR A 8 15.31 -4.23 4.93
C TYR A 8 14.52 -3.31 3.99
N GLU A 9 13.30 -3.68 3.70
CA GLU A 9 12.37 -2.91 2.88
C GLU A 9 11.10 -2.53 3.65
N ASP A 10 10.80 -3.22 4.74
CA ASP A 10 9.66 -2.95 5.62
C ASP A 10 10.09 -2.12 6.84
N TYR A 11 9.43 -0.95 7.01
CA TYR A 11 9.77 -0.01 8.07
C TYR A 11 9.30 -0.49 9.45
N LYS A 12 8.13 -1.12 9.55
CA LYS A 12 7.62 -1.64 10.82
C LYS A 12 8.57 -2.69 11.37
N ARG A 13 8.91 -3.68 10.53
CA ARG A 13 9.86 -4.72 10.88
C ARG A 13 11.23 -4.16 11.27
N PHE A 14 11.69 -3.14 10.55
CA PHE A 14 12.96 -2.47 10.83
C PHE A 14 13.00 -1.86 12.24
N ILE A 15 11.89 -1.25 12.68
CA ILE A 15 11.75 -0.66 14.01
C ILE A 15 11.54 -1.76 15.08
N ASP A 16 10.68 -2.75 14.82
CA ASP A 16 10.38 -3.85 15.75
C ASP A 16 11.63 -4.67 16.11
N GLU A 17 12.56 -4.84 15.16
CA GLU A 17 13.84 -5.53 15.38
C GLU A 17 14.95 -4.62 15.94
N ASP A 18 14.62 -3.40 16.37
CA ASP A 18 15.54 -2.38 16.95
C ASP A 18 16.81 -2.13 16.12
N MET A 19 16.67 -2.07 14.80
CA MET A 19 17.78 -1.79 13.89
C MET A 19 18.24 -0.32 14.00
N TYR A 20 19.52 -0.06 13.69
CA TYR A 20 20.03 1.29 13.63
C TYR A 20 19.41 2.06 12.47
N TYR A 21 18.55 3.02 12.79
CA TYR A 21 17.83 3.84 11.81
C TYR A 21 18.41 5.24 11.69
N VAL A 22 18.87 5.60 10.50
CA VAL A 22 19.16 7.01 10.17
C VAL A 22 17.83 7.70 9.91
N ASP A 23 17.42 8.55 10.82
CA ASP A 23 16.11 9.18 10.80
C ASP A 23 15.87 10.05 9.56
N LYS A 24 14.99 9.56 8.70
CA LYS A 24 14.50 10.23 7.47
C LYS A 24 13.02 10.58 7.57
N THR A 25 12.42 10.55 8.77
CA THR A 25 10.98 10.75 8.94
C THR A 25 10.50 12.15 8.54
N MET A 26 11.39 13.15 8.49
CA MET A 26 11.06 14.47 7.95
C MET A 26 10.66 14.45 6.47
N LEU A 27 10.93 13.37 5.74
CA LEU A 27 10.39 13.16 4.39
C LEU A 27 8.84 13.21 4.37
N ILE A 28 8.18 12.75 5.44
CA ILE A 28 6.73 12.83 5.60
C ILE A 28 6.27 14.29 5.57
N ASN A 29 6.93 15.14 6.36
CA ASN A 29 6.68 16.58 6.40
C ASN A 29 6.91 17.23 5.02
N ASP A 30 7.97 16.85 4.32
CA ASP A 30 8.27 17.37 2.99
C ASP A 30 7.20 16.96 1.95
N VAL A 31 6.70 15.72 2.01
CA VAL A 31 5.62 15.24 1.12
C VAL A 31 4.33 16.00 1.38
N ILE A 32 3.98 16.26 2.64
CA ILE A 32 2.75 16.99 2.99
C ILE A 32 2.83 18.46 2.54
N ASN A 33 3.93 19.14 2.84
CA ASN A 33 4.03 20.59 2.65
C ASN A 33 4.51 21.00 1.23
N LYS A 34 5.29 20.16 0.56
CA LYS A 34 5.92 20.46 -0.74
C LYS A 34 5.47 19.53 -1.85
N GLY A 35 4.74 18.45 -1.49
CA GLY A 35 4.26 17.46 -2.45
C GLY A 35 3.24 18.06 -3.40
N GLY A 36 3.37 17.73 -4.69
CA GLY A 36 2.33 17.92 -5.68
C GLY A 36 1.47 16.66 -5.81
N GLU A 37 0.61 16.63 -6.83
CA GLU A 37 -0.18 15.43 -7.15
C GLU A 37 0.69 14.19 -7.40
N VAL A 38 1.92 14.39 -7.89
CA VAL A 38 2.90 13.34 -8.16
C VAL A 38 4.25 13.72 -7.56
N THR A 39 4.83 12.83 -6.77
CA THR A 39 6.18 13.00 -6.21
C THR A 39 7.08 11.85 -6.64
N LEU A 40 8.19 12.15 -7.32
CA LEU A 40 9.16 11.17 -7.78
C LEU A 40 10.38 11.13 -6.85
N PHE A 41 10.63 9.96 -6.24
CA PHE A 41 11.81 9.72 -5.43
C PHE A 41 12.91 9.02 -6.24
N THR A 42 13.90 9.76 -6.67
CA THR A 42 15.08 9.23 -7.37
C THR A 42 16.26 9.11 -6.41
N ARG A 43 16.74 7.90 -6.21
CA ARG A 43 17.95 7.60 -5.41
C ARG A 43 18.69 6.42 -6.03
N PRO A 44 20.01 6.31 -5.90
CA PRO A 44 20.76 5.13 -6.31
C PRO A 44 20.24 3.85 -5.64
N ARG A 45 20.65 2.69 -6.15
CA ARG A 45 20.36 1.40 -5.52
C ARG A 45 20.92 1.38 -4.08
N ARG A 46 20.22 0.70 -3.15
CA ARG A 46 20.60 0.55 -1.73
C ARG A 46 20.54 1.83 -0.88
N PHE A 47 19.99 2.93 -1.39
CA PHE A 47 19.79 4.17 -0.62
C PHE A 47 18.42 4.24 0.11
N GLY A 48 17.80 3.08 0.37
CA GLY A 48 16.60 2.98 1.22
C GLY A 48 15.31 3.50 0.60
N LYS A 49 15.16 3.49 -0.75
CA LYS A 49 13.91 3.90 -1.42
C LYS A 49 12.69 3.10 -0.93
N SER A 50 12.78 1.77 -0.95
CA SER A 50 11.70 0.89 -0.51
C SER A 50 11.38 1.11 0.97
N LEU A 51 12.39 1.26 1.81
CA LEU A 51 12.21 1.56 3.23
C LEU A 51 11.54 2.91 3.46
N ALA A 52 11.90 3.95 2.67
CA ALA A 52 11.27 5.26 2.74
C ALA A 52 9.79 5.22 2.32
N LEU A 53 9.45 4.49 1.25
CA LEU A 53 8.06 4.28 0.82
C LEU A 53 7.28 3.47 1.88
N SER A 54 7.88 2.44 2.47
CA SER A 54 7.27 1.69 3.57
C SER A 54 7.06 2.56 4.82
N MET A 55 7.96 3.48 5.12
CA MET A 55 7.81 4.46 6.19
C MET A 55 6.63 5.42 5.93
N LEU A 56 6.53 5.98 4.71
CA LEU A 56 5.39 6.82 4.31
C LEU A 56 4.07 6.04 4.43
N ARG A 57 4.03 4.83 3.92
CA ARG A 57 2.88 3.93 4.06
C ARG A 57 2.55 3.73 5.54
N THR A 58 3.51 3.37 6.38
CA THR A 58 3.29 3.14 7.83
C THR A 58 2.70 4.37 8.50
N PHE A 59 3.13 5.58 8.11
CA PHE A 59 2.62 6.81 8.70
C PHE A 59 1.16 7.08 8.30
N PHE A 60 0.83 7.02 7.01
CA PHE A 60 -0.48 7.43 6.53
C PHE A 60 -1.55 6.34 6.65
N GLU A 61 -1.15 5.07 6.54
CA GLU A 61 -2.07 3.96 6.35
C GLU A 61 -3.01 3.72 7.52
N LEU A 62 -4.31 3.79 7.23
CA LEU A 62 -5.36 3.27 8.09
C LEU A 62 -5.27 1.73 8.08
N GLU A 63 -5.08 1.14 9.23
CA GLU A 63 -4.96 -0.30 9.41
C GLU A 63 -5.78 -0.71 10.61
N TYR A 64 -6.46 -1.84 10.50
CA TYR A 64 -7.24 -2.44 11.57
C TYR A 64 -6.57 -3.72 12.07
N ASP A 65 -6.67 -3.97 13.38
CA ASP A 65 -6.28 -5.23 13.97
C ASP A 65 -7.35 -6.32 13.70
N ARG A 66 -7.12 -7.53 14.26
CA ARG A 66 -8.05 -8.66 14.10
C ARG A 66 -9.41 -8.43 14.77
N ASP A 67 -9.47 -7.52 15.72
CA ASP A 67 -10.67 -7.18 16.49
C ASP A 67 -11.42 -5.97 15.88
N GLY A 68 -10.90 -5.43 14.76
CA GLY A 68 -11.48 -4.30 14.03
C GLY A 68 -11.12 -2.94 14.62
N ASN A 69 -10.16 -2.84 15.54
CA ASN A 69 -9.72 -1.58 16.09
C ASN A 69 -8.62 -0.94 15.25
N PRO A 70 -8.59 0.40 15.10
CA PRO A 70 -7.50 1.08 14.43
C PRO A 70 -6.16 0.83 15.11
N VAL A 71 -5.15 0.44 14.33
CA VAL A 71 -3.79 0.19 14.84
C VAL A 71 -3.09 1.51 15.14
N ASP A 72 -2.63 1.70 16.39
CA ASP A 72 -1.81 2.86 16.76
C ASP A 72 -0.43 2.79 16.09
N LYS A 73 -0.13 3.80 15.29
CA LYS A 73 1.14 3.92 14.55
C LYS A 73 2.22 4.69 15.31
N LYS A 74 1.88 5.38 16.41
CA LYS A 74 2.82 6.25 17.15
C LYS A 74 4.08 5.52 17.58
N ARG A 75 3.96 4.26 18.01
CA ARG A 75 5.10 3.44 18.46
C ARG A 75 6.24 3.34 17.45
N TYR A 76 5.93 3.38 16.14
CA TYR A 76 6.94 3.31 15.07
C TYR A 76 7.71 4.63 14.88
N PHE A 77 7.15 5.73 15.38
CA PHE A 77 7.69 7.08 15.21
C PHE A 77 8.18 7.71 16.51
N GLU A 78 8.03 7.06 17.66
CA GLU A 78 8.55 7.52 18.94
C GLU A 78 10.04 7.85 18.86
N GLY A 79 10.42 9.03 19.39
CA GLY A 79 11.79 9.52 19.34
C GLY A 79 12.30 9.89 17.94
N LYS A 80 11.45 9.90 16.91
CA LYS A 80 11.80 10.36 15.55
C LYS A 80 11.46 11.83 15.38
N ARG A 81 12.17 12.49 14.46
CA ARG A 81 12.04 13.93 14.20
C ARG A 81 10.62 14.35 13.79
N ILE A 82 9.88 13.50 13.11
CA ILE A 82 8.49 13.77 12.71
C ILE A 82 7.59 14.07 13.91
N MET A 83 7.83 13.45 15.06
CA MET A 83 7.04 13.67 16.27
C MET A 83 7.19 15.08 16.85
N GLY A 84 8.19 15.84 16.43
CA GLY A 84 8.37 17.25 16.77
C GLY A 84 7.70 18.23 15.78
N THR A 85 6.91 17.75 14.82
CA THR A 85 6.18 18.59 13.86
C THR A 85 4.83 19.07 14.41
N SER A 86 4.07 19.82 13.61
CA SER A 86 2.76 20.35 14.00
C SER A 86 1.73 19.23 14.27
N ASN A 87 0.75 19.53 15.14
CA ASN A 87 -0.37 18.64 15.40
C ASN A 87 -1.18 18.33 14.13
N GLU A 88 -1.22 19.25 13.18
CA GLU A 88 -1.88 19.06 11.89
C GLU A 88 -1.27 17.88 11.14
N ILE A 89 0.07 17.83 11.03
CA ILE A 89 0.79 16.73 10.40
C ILE A 89 0.58 15.42 11.16
N LEU A 90 0.70 15.46 12.48
CA LEU A 90 0.54 14.26 13.32
C LEU A 90 -0.89 13.71 13.30
N SER A 91 -1.90 14.56 13.09
CA SER A 91 -3.30 14.13 12.97
C SER A 91 -3.57 13.30 11.70
N MET A 92 -2.69 13.37 10.71
CA MET A 92 -2.78 12.56 9.47
C MET A 92 -2.30 11.12 9.67
N MET A 93 -1.66 10.81 10.81
CA MET A 93 -1.11 9.49 11.08
C MET A 93 -2.23 8.43 11.20
N GLY A 94 -2.13 7.39 10.37
CA GLY A 94 -3.10 6.28 10.36
C GLY A 94 -4.50 6.65 9.86
N LYS A 95 -4.64 7.71 9.06
CA LYS A 95 -5.95 8.24 8.64
C LYS A 95 -6.30 8.02 7.17
N TYR A 96 -5.42 7.43 6.40
CA TYR A 96 -5.61 7.32 4.95
C TYR A 96 -5.58 5.87 4.48
N PRO A 97 -6.49 5.45 3.61
CA PRO A 97 -6.27 4.23 2.84
C PRO A 97 -5.10 4.46 1.88
N VAL A 98 -4.11 3.58 1.92
CA VAL A 98 -2.89 3.69 1.10
C VAL A 98 -2.80 2.52 0.14
N ILE A 99 -2.85 2.78 -1.16
CA ILE A 99 -2.56 1.76 -2.19
C ILE A 99 -1.04 1.68 -2.36
N ASN A 100 -0.48 0.50 -2.12
CA ASN A 100 0.96 0.25 -2.22
C ASN A 100 1.26 -0.90 -3.16
N LEU A 101 1.84 -0.59 -4.33
CA LEU A 101 2.16 -1.59 -5.34
C LEU A 101 3.67 -1.71 -5.54
N SER A 102 4.15 -2.95 -5.59
CA SER A 102 5.52 -3.27 -5.96
C SER A 102 5.56 -3.88 -7.36
N LEU A 103 6.29 -3.23 -8.27
CA LEU A 103 6.50 -3.78 -9.62
C LEU A 103 7.73 -4.71 -9.70
N LYS A 104 8.35 -5.06 -8.56
CA LYS A 104 9.53 -5.95 -8.53
C LYS A 104 9.21 -7.34 -9.05
N SER A 105 8.06 -7.86 -8.64
CA SER A 105 7.56 -9.17 -9.03
C SER A 105 7.15 -9.25 -10.51
N ALA A 106 6.83 -8.12 -11.14
CA ALA A 106 6.46 -8.05 -12.55
C ALA A 106 7.65 -8.25 -13.52
N LYS A 107 8.89 -8.29 -13.01
CA LYS A 107 10.06 -8.62 -13.83
C LYS A 107 10.11 -10.12 -14.12
N GLN A 108 9.40 -10.55 -15.15
CA GLN A 108 9.27 -11.94 -15.57
C GLN A 108 9.84 -12.19 -16.97
N PRO A 109 10.12 -13.44 -17.36
CA PRO A 109 10.71 -13.78 -18.67
C PRO A 109 9.84 -13.40 -19.87
N ASN A 110 8.51 -13.38 -19.70
CA ASN A 110 7.55 -13.10 -20.77
C ASN A 110 6.39 -12.25 -20.26
N PHE A 111 5.64 -11.68 -21.21
CA PHE A 111 4.51 -10.79 -20.90
C PHE A 111 3.41 -11.49 -20.10
N ARG A 112 3.11 -12.75 -20.41
CA ARG A 112 2.05 -13.51 -19.74
C ARG A 112 2.31 -13.64 -18.24
N GLU A 113 3.51 -14.06 -17.87
CA GLU A 113 3.91 -14.18 -16.47
C GLU A 113 3.95 -12.82 -15.76
N ALA A 114 4.45 -11.78 -16.45
CA ALA A 114 4.48 -10.43 -15.91
C ALA A 114 3.07 -9.91 -15.63
N ALA A 115 2.12 -10.11 -16.56
CA ALA A 115 0.74 -9.69 -16.41
C ALA A 115 0.01 -10.42 -15.28
N LEU A 116 0.20 -11.75 -15.17
CA LEU A 116 -0.36 -12.54 -14.07
C LEU A 116 0.20 -12.10 -12.71
N GLN A 117 1.49 -11.82 -12.65
CA GLN A 117 2.10 -11.35 -11.40
C GLN A 117 1.59 -9.96 -11.00
N LEU A 118 1.43 -9.05 -11.96
CA LEU A 118 0.84 -7.73 -11.69
C LEU A 118 -0.62 -7.85 -11.23
N ARG A 119 -1.39 -8.73 -11.86
CA ARG A 119 -2.75 -9.05 -11.41
C ARG A 119 -2.77 -9.51 -9.95
N ASP A 120 -1.90 -10.45 -9.59
CA ASP A 120 -1.83 -11.01 -8.24
C ASP A 120 -1.47 -9.92 -7.20
N GLU A 121 -0.58 -8.98 -7.54
CA GLU A 121 -0.28 -7.80 -6.71
C GLU A 121 -1.51 -6.89 -6.52
N ILE A 122 -2.26 -6.63 -7.60
CA ILE A 122 -3.50 -5.83 -7.53
C ILE A 122 -4.53 -6.50 -6.64
N VAL A 123 -4.74 -7.81 -6.80
CA VAL A 123 -5.68 -8.58 -5.97
C VAL A 123 -5.25 -8.58 -4.50
N SER A 124 -3.94 -8.67 -4.23
CA SER A 124 -3.41 -8.54 -2.87
C SER A 124 -3.78 -7.19 -2.25
N GLU A 125 -3.76 -6.10 -3.05
CA GLU A 125 -4.19 -4.78 -2.58
C GLU A 125 -5.70 -4.72 -2.29
N PHE A 126 -6.56 -5.31 -3.13
CA PHE A 126 -7.99 -5.42 -2.83
C PHE A 126 -8.23 -6.17 -1.51
N ASN A 127 -7.56 -7.31 -1.34
CA ASN A 127 -7.70 -8.10 -0.11
C ASN A 127 -7.16 -7.39 1.14
N ARG A 128 -6.16 -6.53 0.99
CA ARG A 128 -5.65 -5.70 2.08
C ARG A 128 -6.65 -4.64 2.53
N HIS A 129 -7.50 -4.18 1.60
CA HIS A 129 -8.56 -3.22 1.85
C HIS A 129 -9.95 -3.86 1.96
N ILE A 130 -10.02 -5.15 2.32
CA ILE A 130 -11.28 -5.91 2.38
C ILE A 130 -12.32 -5.28 3.32
N TYR A 131 -11.90 -4.51 4.31
CA TYR A 131 -12.77 -3.78 5.23
C TYR A 131 -13.71 -2.79 4.54
N VAL A 132 -13.38 -2.33 3.32
CA VAL A 132 -14.22 -1.42 2.54
C VAL A 132 -15.47 -2.12 2.01
N LYS A 133 -15.41 -3.43 1.80
CA LYS A 133 -16.52 -4.24 1.30
C LYS A 133 -17.78 -4.14 2.16
N ASP A 134 -17.60 -4.10 3.47
CA ASP A 134 -18.70 -4.10 4.44
C ASP A 134 -19.10 -2.67 4.85
N SER A 135 -18.61 -1.67 4.11
CA SER A 135 -18.96 -0.27 4.32
C SER A 135 -20.33 0.04 3.68
N ASP A 136 -21.23 0.64 4.46
CA ASP A 136 -22.52 1.15 3.98
C ASP A 136 -22.38 2.28 2.95
N ALA A 137 -21.15 2.74 2.70
CA ALA A 137 -20.82 3.79 1.77
C ALA A 137 -20.78 3.34 0.31
N LEU A 138 -20.58 2.03 0.05
CA LEU A 138 -20.56 1.48 -1.30
C LEU A 138 -21.98 1.15 -1.77
N THR A 139 -22.26 1.44 -3.05
CA THR A 139 -23.44 0.90 -3.72
C THR A 139 -23.31 -0.63 -3.89
N GLU A 140 -24.43 -1.32 -4.09
CA GLU A 140 -24.43 -2.76 -4.37
C GLU A 140 -23.56 -3.12 -5.58
N GLU A 141 -23.56 -2.28 -6.62
CA GLU A 141 -22.75 -2.48 -7.83
C GLU A 141 -21.25 -2.34 -7.54
N GLU A 142 -20.86 -1.33 -6.75
CA GLU A 142 -19.46 -1.09 -6.34
C GLU A 142 -18.96 -2.22 -5.44
N ALA A 143 -19.76 -2.67 -4.48
CA ALA A 143 -19.44 -3.79 -3.62
C ALA A 143 -19.30 -5.10 -4.41
N LYS A 144 -20.17 -5.33 -5.38
CA LYS A 144 -20.09 -6.48 -6.30
C LYS A 144 -18.80 -6.44 -7.11
N LEU A 145 -18.50 -5.31 -7.75
CA LEU A 145 -17.27 -5.13 -8.55
C LEU A 145 -16.01 -5.28 -7.70
N PHE A 146 -16.00 -4.74 -6.48
CA PHE A 146 -14.91 -4.91 -5.53
C PHE A 146 -14.67 -6.40 -5.23
N ASN A 147 -15.74 -7.17 -4.94
CA ASN A 147 -15.65 -8.59 -4.69
C ASN A 147 -15.14 -9.38 -5.91
N GLU A 148 -15.60 -9.05 -7.11
CA GLU A 148 -15.14 -9.69 -8.35
C GLU A 148 -13.65 -9.45 -8.60
N LEU A 149 -13.13 -8.26 -8.26
CA LEU A 149 -11.71 -7.90 -8.44
C LEU A 149 -10.81 -8.39 -7.30
N SER A 150 -11.37 -8.78 -6.16
CA SER A 150 -10.63 -9.37 -5.03
C SER A 150 -10.36 -10.87 -5.18
N VAL A 151 -10.88 -11.51 -6.24
CA VAL A 151 -10.72 -12.95 -6.49
C VAL A 151 -10.13 -13.18 -7.88
N THR A 152 -9.20 -14.12 -8.01
CA THR A 152 -8.59 -14.51 -9.28
C THR A 152 -8.97 -15.92 -9.72
N LYS A 153 -9.03 -16.13 -11.03
CA LYS A 153 -8.96 -17.49 -11.59
C LYS A 153 -7.58 -18.10 -11.34
N LYS A 154 -7.52 -19.41 -11.11
CA LYS A 154 -6.25 -20.11 -10.96
C LYS A 154 -5.46 -20.08 -12.27
N ARG A 155 -4.12 -20.13 -12.17
CA ARG A 155 -3.24 -20.04 -13.35
C ARG A 155 -3.42 -21.19 -14.34
N ASP A 156 -3.80 -22.38 -13.87
CA ASP A 156 -4.11 -23.55 -14.70
C ASP A 156 -5.41 -23.42 -15.49
N GLU A 157 -6.35 -22.60 -15.04
CA GLU A 157 -7.59 -22.27 -15.77
C GLU A 157 -7.34 -21.26 -16.92
N LEU A 158 -6.20 -20.58 -16.91
CA LEU A 158 -5.84 -19.53 -17.86
C LEU A 158 -4.89 -20.02 -18.96
N ARG A 159 -4.93 -21.32 -19.33
CA ARG A 159 -3.97 -21.91 -20.29
C ARG A 159 -4.13 -21.37 -21.70
N ASN A 160 -5.36 -21.16 -22.15
CA ASN A 160 -5.61 -20.61 -23.48
C ASN A 160 -5.57 -19.07 -23.49
N GLU A 161 -5.35 -18.52 -24.68
CA GLU A 161 -5.17 -17.07 -24.89
C GLU A 161 -6.46 -16.28 -24.63
N LYS A 162 -7.63 -16.86 -24.92
CA LYS A 162 -8.91 -16.19 -24.71
C LYS A 162 -9.17 -15.97 -23.22
N ASP A 163 -9.07 -17.01 -22.40
CA ASP A 163 -9.31 -16.92 -20.95
C ASP A 163 -8.29 -16.02 -20.28
N PHE A 164 -7.04 -16.05 -20.74
CA PHE A 164 -6.00 -15.16 -20.27
C PHE A 164 -6.32 -13.67 -20.55
N ARG A 165 -6.69 -13.33 -21.80
CA ARG A 165 -7.03 -11.94 -22.17
C ARG A 165 -8.27 -11.45 -21.44
N GLU A 166 -9.28 -12.29 -21.28
CA GLU A 166 -10.48 -11.96 -20.51
C GLU A 166 -10.14 -11.66 -19.05
N GLU A 167 -9.37 -12.53 -18.40
CA GLU A 167 -8.94 -12.34 -17.03
C GLU A 167 -8.11 -11.06 -16.86
N ILE A 168 -7.09 -10.84 -17.69
CA ILE A 168 -6.25 -9.62 -17.58
C ILE A 168 -7.06 -8.36 -17.88
N GLY A 169 -7.99 -8.42 -18.83
CA GLY A 169 -8.90 -7.32 -19.17
C GLY A 169 -9.75 -6.85 -17.99
N ARG A 170 -10.16 -7.73 -17.09
CA ARG A 170 -10.89 -7.38 -15.85
C ARG A 170 -10.10 -6.45 -14.96
N TYR A 171 -8.77 -6.57 -14.96
CA TYR A 171 -7.89 -5.76 -14.09
C TYR A 171 -7.39 -4.47 -14.75
N ALA A 172 -7.75 -4.18 -15.98
CA ALA A 172 -7.30 -2.99 -16.70
C ALA A 172 -7.65 -1.68 -15.98
N THR A 173 -8.79 -1.64 -15.29
CA THR A 173 -9.28 -0.48 -14.53
C THR A 173 -9.30 -0.73 -13.02
N ALA A 174 -8.78 -1.85 -12.55
CA ALA A 174 -8.93 -2.27 -11.16
C ALA A 174 -8.39 -1.25 -10.14
N LEU A 175 -7.23 -0.65 -10.39
CA LEU A 175 -6.68 0.37 -9.49
C LEU A 175 -7.53 1.63 -9.43
N LYS A 176 -8.18 2.01 -10.54
CA LYS A 176 -9.13 3.14 -10.55
C LYS A 176 -10.36 2.79 -9.70
N THR A 177 -10.87 1.57 -9.84
CA THR A 177 -11.99 1.07 -9.04
C THR A 177 -11.62 1.02 -7.56
N LEU A 178 -10.47 0.45 -7.20
CA LEU A 178 -10.00 0.42 -5.82
C LEU A 178 -9.90 1.82 -5.23
N SER A 179 -9.27 2.75 -5.97
CA SER A 179 -9.14 4.15 -5.53
C SER A 179 -10.48 4.83 -5.31
N ALA A 180 -11.48 4.57 -6.17
CA ALA A 180 -12.83 5.11 -6.02
C ALA A 180 -13.52 4.56 -4.76
N CYS A 181 -13.51 3.25 -4.55
CA CYS A 181 -14.08 2.62 -3.37
C CYS A 181 -13.44 3.14 -2.05
N LEU A 182 -12.12 3.31 -2.05
CA LEU A 182 -11.38 3.84 -0.88
C LEU A 182 -11.68 5.31 -0.61
N LYS A 183 -11.93 6.11 -1.64
CA LYS A 183 -12.32 7.52 -1.49
C LYS A 183 -13.71 7.64 -0.87
N ILE A 184 -14.65 6.83 -1.31
CA ILE A 184 -16.02 6.78 -0.79
C ILE A 184 -16.00 6.30 0.66
N GLY A 185 -15.32 5.18 0.94
CA GLY A 185 -15.22 4.62 2.30
C GLY A 185 -14.58 5.58 3.31
N ARG A 186 -13.70 6.50 2.87
CA ARG A 186 -13.09 7.52 3.75
C ARG A 186 -14.09 8.61 4.19
N ALA A 187 -15.11 8.89 3.41
CA ALA A 187 -16.09 9.93 3.74
C ALA A 187 -16.98 9.54 4.94
N HIS A 188 -16.91 8.29 5.39
CA HIS A 188 -17.76 7.71 6.43
C HIS A 188 -16.99 7.13 7.63
N VAL A 189 -15.67 7.40 7.76
CA VAL A 189 -14.84 6.96 8.90
C VAL A 189 -14.48 8.13 9.82
#